data_557e5268037df760bf44a5044e536927
#
_entry.id   557e5268037df760bf44a5044e536927
#
_cell.length_a   1.000
_cell.length_b   1.000
_cell.length_c   1.000
_cell.angle_alpha   90.00
_cell.angle_beta   90.00
_cell.angle_gamma   90.00
#
_symmetry.space_group_name_H-M   'P 1'
#
loop_
_entity.id
_entity.type
_entity.pdbx_description
1 polymer ?
#
loop_
_entity_poly.entity_id
_entity_poly.type
_entity_poly.pdbx_seq_one_letter_code
_entity_poly.pdbx_strand_id
1 'polypeptide(L)'
;MASGKPVLGICLGMQMLGLRSEEGVSDGLGYIPFSMRRFRLDDYPELKVPHMGWDRVEIVQRDAALVQGLEQPSRFYFVHSYYAVCEDERDVLMGCDYGVRFAAAIHRGNVWGVQFHPEKSHRFGLQLLTSFSRG
;
A
#
# COMPACT_ATOMS: atom_id res chain seq x y z
N MET A 1 4.20 -6.00 -15.83
CA MET A 1 4.51 -5.02 -16.86
C MET A 1 5.22 -5.70 -18.02
N ALA A 2 4.93 -5.25 -19.22
CA ALA A 2 5.47 -5.89 -20.42
C ALA A 2 7.01 -5.85 -20.50
N SER A 3 7.62 -4.83 -19.94
CA SER A 3 9.08 -4.66 -19.95
C SER A 3 9.82 -5.57 -18.98
N GLY A 4 9.12 -6.20 -18.04
CA GLY A 4 9.74 -7.00 -16.99
C GLY A 4 10.49 -6.20 -15.93
N LYS A 5 10.54 -4.89 -16.04
CA LYS A 5 11.19 -4.03 -15.06
C LYS A 5 10.30 -3.84 -13.83
N PRO A 6 10.89 -3.71 -12.62
CA PRO A 6 10.10 -3.42 -11.43
C PRO A 6 9.36 -2.08 -11.54
N VAL A 7 8.13 -2.07 -11.04
CA VAL A 7 7.28 -0.87 -11.01
C VAL A 7 6.81 -0.68 -9.57
N LEU A 8 6.92 0.54 -9.07
CA LEU A 8 6.43 0.91 -7.74
C LEU A 8 5.41 2.03 -7.88
N GLY A 9 4.15 1.75 -7.53
CA GLY A 9 3.11 2.76 -7.43
C GLY A 9 3.02 3.29 -6.00
N ILE A 10 3.01 4.60 -5.83
CA ILE A 10 2.99 5.26 -4.52
C ILE A 10 1.69 6.02 -4.36
N CYS A 11 0.97 5.75 -3.27
CA CYS A 11 -0.28 6.40 -2.91
C CYS A 11 -1.30 6.32 -4.06
N LEU A 12 -1.58 7.42 -4.74
CA LEU A 12 -2.50 7.43 -5.89
C LEU A 12 -2.01 6.52 -7.01
N GLY A 13 -0.69 6.47 -7.24
CA GLY A 13 -0.10 5.56 -8.22
C GLY A 13 -0.36 4.09 -7.89
N MET A 14 -0.31 3.72 -6.61
CA MET A 14 -0.70 2.37 -6.18
C MET A 14 -2.16 2.10 -6.54
N GLN A 15 -3.04 3.05 -6.23
CA GLN A 15 -4.48 2.88 -6.46
C GLN A 15 -4.82 2.64 -7.93
N MET A 16 -4.01 3.17 -8.83
CA MET A 16 -4.19 2.98 -10.27
C MET A 16 -3.79 1.58 -10.76
N LEU A 17 -3.05 0.81 -9.98
CA LEU A 17 -2.61 -0.53 -10.36
C LEU A 17 -3.73 -1.57 -10.30
N GLY A 18 -4.81 -1.27 -9.59
CA GLY A 18 -5.90 -2.22 -9.33
C GLY A 18 -6.95 -2.24 -10.42
N LEU A 19 -8.08 -2.88 -10.10
CA LEU A 19 -9.19 -3.09 -11.04
C LEU A 19 -10.11 -1.88 -11.10
N ARG A 20 -10.58 -1.39 -9.94
CA ARG A 20 -11.52 -0.28 -9.86
C ARG A 20 -11.49 0.39 -8.50
N SER A 21 -12.09 1.56 -8.40
CA SER A 21 -12.19 2.30 -7.15
C SER A 21 -13.59 2.88 -6.99
N GLU A 22 -14.07 2.94 -5.74
CA GLU A 22 -15.31 3.65 -5.41
C GLU A 22 -15.20 5.15 -5.70
N GLU A 23 -13.97 5.67 -5.74
CA GLU A 23 -13.72 7.10 -5.98
C GLU A 23 -13.98 7.50 -7.42
N GLY A 24 -13.61 6.65 -8.37
CA GLY A 24 -13.62 6.99 -9.78
C GLY A 24 -14.65 6.23 -10.58
N VAL A 25 -14.91 6.76 -11.78
CA VAL A 25 -15.80 6.12 -12.76
C VAL A 25 -15.01 5.26 -13.75
N SER A 26 -13.69 5.39 -13.76
CA SER A 26 -12.80 4.65 -14.65
C SER A 26 -12.17 3.47 -13.92
N ASP A 27 -11.94 2.38 -14.66
CA ASP A 27 -11.23 1.24 -14.13
C ASP A 27 -9.74 1.58 -14.01
N GLY A 28 -9.04 0.86 -13.11
CA GLY A 28 -7.59 0.96 -13.00
C GLY A 28 -6.88 0.16 -14.10
N LEU A 29 -5.56 0.06 -13.98
CA LEU A 29 -4.72 -0.65 -14.96
C LEU A 29 -4.86 -2.16 -14.90
N GLY A 30 -5.34 -2.70 -13.77
CA GLY A 30 -5.59 -4.13 -13.64
C GLY A 30 -4.34 -5.00 -13.51
N TYR A 31 -3.22 -4.44 -13.10
CA TYR A 31 -1.97 -5.22 -12.94
C TYR A 31 -2.01 -6.13 -11.73
N ILE A 32 -2.77 -5.75 -10.71
CA ILE A 32 -2.99 -6.58 -9.51
C ILE A 32 -4.48 -6.57 -9.22
N PRO A 33 -5.11 -7.74 -8.99
CA PRO A 33 -6.55 -7.81 -8.79
C PRO A 33 -6.94 -7.33 -7.38
N PHE A 34 -7.12 -6.03 -7.24
CA PHE A 34 -7.65 -5.42 -6.03
C PHE A 34 -8.60 -4.29 -6.40
N SER A 35 -9.41 -3.91 -5.43
CA SER A 35 -10.34 -2.78 -5.56
C SER A 35 -10.10 -1.81 -4.43
N MET A 36 -10.37 -0.52 -4.68
CA MET A 36 -10.29 0.50 -3.66
C MET A 36 -11.67 0.78 -3.09
N ARG A 37 -11.75 0.85 -1.77
CA ARG A 37 -12.99 1.15 -1.05
C ARG A 37 -12.78 2.35 -0.13
N ARG A 38 -13.85 3.14 0.05
CA ARG A 38 -13.80 4.26 0.98
C ARG A 38 -13.90 3.74 2.42
N PHE A 39 -13.13 4.36 3.33
CA PHE A 39 -13.27 4.08 4.75
C PHE A 39 -14.69 4.41 5.22
N ARG A 40 -15.30 3.47 5.93
CA ARG A 40 -16.59 3.64 6.59
C ARG A 40 -16.38 3.28 8.06
N LEU A 41 -16.19 4.32 8.87
CA LEU A 41 -15.77 4.17 10.27
C LEU A 41 -16.88 4.57 11.24
N ASP A 42 -18.13 4.25 10.90
CA ASP A 42 -19.29 4.63 11.72
C ASP A 42 -19.23 4.05 13.12
N ASP A 43 -18.62 2.87 13.28
CA ASP A 43 -18.46 2.20 14.57
C ASP A 43 -17.26 2.73 15.36
N TYR A 44 -16.50 3.66 14.79
CA TYR A 44 -15.25 4.18 15.39
C TYR A 44 -15.24 5.70 15.29
N PRO A 45 -16.09 6.40 16.07
CA PRO A 45 -16.23 7.87 15.94
C PRO A 45 -14.94 8.63 16.26
N GLU A 46 -14.01 8.02 16.98
CA GLU A 46 -12.71 8.64 17.29
C GLU A 46 -11.76 8.64 16.09
N LEU A 47 -12.03 7.81 15.07
CA LEU A 47 -11.21 7.75 13.87
C LEU A 47 -11.76 8.68 12.80
N LYS A 48 -10.86 9.33 12.08
CA LYS A 48 -11.21 10.30 11.05
C LYS A 48 -10.89 9.79 9.65
N VAL A 49 -11.61 10.31 8.67
CA VAL A 49 -11.31 10.10 7.24
C VAL A 49 -10.94 11.45 6.67
N PRO A 50 -9.76 11.59 6.04
CA PRO A 50 -8.79 10.55 5.69
C PRO A 50 -8.02 9.99 6.89
N HIS A 51 -7.50 8.77 6.74
CA HIS A 51 -6.46 8.22 7.59
C HIS A 51 -5.21 9.05 7.34
N MET A 52 -4.78 9.82 8.33
CA MET A 52 -3.68 10.77 8.17
C MET A 52 -2.73 10.68 9.37
N GLY A 53 -1.45 10.57 9.07
CA GLY A 53 -0.41 10.55 10.09
C GLY A 53 0.45 9.30 10.03
N TRP A 54 1.30 9.15 11.03
CA TRP A 54 2.18 8.01 11.18
C TRP A 54 1.40 6.82 11.71
N ASP A 55 1.62 5.66 11.10
CA ASP A 55 1.02 4.43 11.59
C ASP A 55 1.96 3.26 11.35
N ARG A 56 1.79 2.24 12.19
CA ARG A 56 2.59 1.03 12.16
C ARG A 56 2.03 0.07 11.13
N VAL A 57 2.93 -0.60 10.39
CA VAL A 57 2.54 -1.62 9.43
C VAL A 57 3.07 -2.99 9.87
N GLU A 58 2.35 -4.04 9.47
CA GLU A 58 2.77 -5.42 9.65
C GLU A 58 3.26 -5.95 8.31
N ILE A 59 4.50 -6.45 8.29
CA ILE A 59 5.06 -7.05 7.08
C ILE A 59 4.54 -8.47 6.96
N VAL A 60 3.79 -8.74 5.88
CA VAL A 60 3.19 -10.06 5.64
C VAL A 60 4.14 -10.95 4.84
N GLN A 61 4.75 -10.41 3.79
CA GLN A 61 5.69 -11.15 2.93
C GLN A 61 7.12 -10.80 3.33
N ARG A 62 7.64 -11.48 4.33
CA ARG A 62 8.95 -11.16 4.91
C ARG A 62 10.13 -11.39 3.99
N ASP A 63 9.97 -12.29 3.01
CA ASP A 63 11.03 -12.62 2.06
C ASP A 63 11.05 -11.70 0.83
N ALA A 64 10.06 -10.81 0.69
CA ALA A 64 9.96 -9.95 -0.47
C ALA A 64 11.11 -8.94 -0.51
N ALA A 65 11.61 -8.67 -1.72
CA ALA A 65 12.78 -7.79 -1.91
C ALA A 65 12.57 -6.39 -1.32
N LEU A 66 11.37 -5.83 -1.48
CA LEU A 66 11.09 -4.46 -1.05
C LEU A 66 11.18 -4.27 0.46
N VAL A 67 10.94 -5.31 1.24
CA VAL A 67 10.94 -5.20 2.71
C VAL A 67 12.28 -5.55 3.33
N GLN A 68 13.25 -5.96 2.53
CA GLN A 68 14.58 -6.26 3.05
C GLN A 68 15.24 -4.98 3.57
N GLY A 69 15.84 -5.06 4.74
CA GLY A 69 16.50 -3.92 5.35
C GLY A 69 15.58 -2.98 6.13
N LEU A 70 14.26 -3.24 6.16
CA LEU A 70 13.35 -2.44 6.97
C LEU A 70 13.52 -2.77 8.44
N GLU A 71 13.64 -1.73 9.27
CA GLU A 71 13.66 -1.88 10.72
C GLU A 71 12.27 -2.28 11.24
N GLN A 72 12.24 -3.07 12.30
CA GLN A 72 10.99 -3.46 12.95
C GLN A 72 10.89 -2.83 14.34
N PRO A 73 9.75 -2.26 14.74
CA PRO A 73 8.54 -2.10 13.92
C PRO A 73 8.69 -0.98 12.87
N SER A 74 8.13 -1.18 11.70
CA SER A 74 8.14 -0.17 10.64
C SER A 74 6.94 0.74 10.77
N ARG A 75 7.16 2.03 10.52
CA ARG A 75 6.10 3.05 10.52
C ARG A 75 6.21 3.89 9.26
N PHE A 76 5.06 4.24 8.70
CA PHE A 76 5.01 5.05 7.50
C PHE A 76 3.96 6.14 7.65
N TYR A 77 4.09 7.19 6.86
CA TYR A 77 3.15 8.30 6.84
C TYR A 77 2.04 8.05 5.83
N PHE A 78 0.79 8.13 6.29
CA PHE A 78 -0.40 7.88 5.48
C PHE A 78 -1.22 9.15 5.31
N VAL A 79 -1.80 9.34 4.13
CA VAL A 79 -2.86 10.32 3.87
C VAL A 79 -3.76 9.71 2.80
N HIS A 80 -4.87 9.07 3.20
CA HIS A 80 -5.77 8.46 2.23
C HIS A 80 -7.18 8.26 2.79
N SER A 81 -8.18 8.33 1.91
CA SER A 81 -9.58 8.09 2.25
C SER A 81 -10.11 6.76 1.73
N TYR A 82 -9.36 6.12 0.85
CA TYR A 82 -9.71 4.83 0.25
C TYR A 82 -8.62 3.82 0.57
N TYR A 83 -8.98 2.55 0.62
CA TYR A 83 -8.04 1.49 0.93
C TYR A 83 -8.20 0.31 -0.01
N ALA A 84 -7.10 -0.44 -0.20
CA ALA A 84 -7.06 -1.57 -1.11
C ALA A 84 -7.57 -2.84 -0.46
N VAL A 85 -8.40 -3.58 -1.19
CA VAL A 85 -8.86 -4.91 -0.83
C VAL A 85 -8.44 -5.85 -1.96
N CYS A 86 -7.47 -6.72 -1.69
CA CYS A 86 -6.97 -7.67 -2.66
C CYS A 86 -7.91 -8.88 -2.78
N GLU A 87 -8.13 -9.35 -4.01
CA GLU A 87 -8.89 -10.58 -4.24
C GLU A 87 -8.10 -11.80 -3.77
N ASP A 88 -6.76 -11.73 -3.84
CA ASP A 88 -5.86 -12.79 -3.40
C ASP A 88 -5.00 -12.24 -2.25
N GLU A 89 -5.14 -12.85 -1.07
CA GLU A 89 -4.38 -12.43 0.11
C GLU A 89 -2.86 -12.54 -0.09
N ARG A 90 -2.41 -13.38 -1.01
CA ARG A 90 -0.99 -13.52 -1.30
C ARG A 90 -0.39 -12.26 -1.92
N ASP A 91 -1.21 -11.35 -2.42
CA ASP A 91 -0.76 -10.08 -2.97
C ASP A 91 -0.53 -9.01 -1.90
N VAL A 92 -0.96 -9.25 -0.67
CA VAL A 92 -0.74 -8.29 0.43
C VAL A 92 0.69 -8.40 0.92
N LEU A 93 1.45 -7.33 0.76
CA LEU A 93 2.84 -7.25 1.22
C LEU A 93 2.91 -6.78 2.67
N MET A 94 2.15 -5.74 2.99
CA MET A 94 2.05 -5.18 4.34
C MET A 94 0.60 -4.90 4.66
N GLY A 95 0.23 -5.07 5.93
CA GLY A 95 -1.10 -4.74 6.43
C GLY A 95 -1.06 -3.62 7.43
N CYS A 96 -2.19 -2.95 7.62
CA CYS A 96 -2.36 -1.90 8.62
C CYS A 96 -3.80 -1.92 9.11
N ASP A 97 -4.00 -1.58 10.38
CA ASP A 97 -5.32 -1.53 10.99
C ASP A 97 -5.73 -0.09 11.26
N TYR A 98 -6.88 0.31 10.75
CA TYR A 98 -7.46 1.63 11.01
C TYR A 98 -8.99 1.50 11.01
N GLY A 99 -9.52 0.91 12.06
CA GLY A 99 -10.95 0.54 12.11
C GLY A 99 -11.24 -0.69 11.26
N VAL A 100 -10.63 -0.77 10.09
CA VAL A 100 -10.63 -1.95 9.22
C VAL A 100 -9.18 -2.34 8.94
N ARG A 101 -8.97 -3.62 8.65
CA ARG A 101 -7.67 -4.10 8.19
C ARG A 101 -7.58 -3.83 6.68
N PHE A 102 -6.52 -3.15 6.25
CA PHE A 102 -6.32 -2.89 4.83
C PHE A 102 -4.89 -3.22 4.40
N ALA A 103 -4.71 -3.34 3.09
CA ALA A 103 -3.39 -3.57 2.51
C ALA A 103 -2.64 -2.23 2.44
N ALA A 104 -1.61 -2.09 3.26
CA ALA A 104 -0.74 -0.90 3.23
C ALA A 104 0.23 -0.97 2.07
N ALA A 105 0.59 -2.17 1.63
CA ALA A 105 1.43 -2.41 0.46
C ALA A 105 1.01 -3.72 -0.21
N ILE A 106 1.20 -3.78 -1.52
CA ILE A 106 0.81 -4.91 -2.36
C ILE A 106 1.97 -5.28 -3.27
N HIS A 107 1.96 -6.55 -3.73
CA HIS A 107 3.01 -7.03 -4.61
C HIS A 107 2.53 -8.22 -5.43
N ARG A 108 2.78 -8.18 -6.74
CA ARG A 108 2.59 -9.34 -7.62
C ARG A 108 3.59 -9.24 -8.77
N GLY A 109 4.43 -10.28 -8.91
CA GLY A 109 5.46 -10.28 -9.95
C GLY A 109 6.44 -9.13 -9.77
N ASN A 110 6.56 -8.28 -10.78
CA ASN A 110 7.44 -7.11 -10.74
C ASN A 110 6.69 -5.81 -10.41
N VAL A 111 5.42 -5.92 -9.99
CA VAL A 111 4.59 -4.76 -9.67
C VAL A 111 4.45 -4.65 -8.15
N TRP A 112 4.79 -3.48 -7.63
CA TRP A 112 4.75 -3.15 -6.22
C TRP A 112 3.89 -1.91 -6.02
N GLY A 113 3.14 -1.85 -4.94
CA GLY A 113 2.36 -0.67 -4.60
C GLY A 113 2.39 -0.40 -3.10
N VAL A 114 2.49 0.87 -2.73
CA VAL A 114 2.42 1.29 -1.33
C VAL A 114 1.40 2.40 -1.19
N GLN A 115 0.53 2.31 -0.19
CA GLN A 115 -0.49 3.31 0.08
C GLN A 115 0.10 4.54 0.76
N PHE A 116 1.11 4.33 1.58
CA PHE A 116 1.77 5.40 2.32
C PHE A 116 2.72 6.20 1.42
N HIS A 117 3.28 7.28 1.99
CA HIS A 117 4.22 8.16 1.32
C HIS A 117 5.64 7.87 1.81
N PRO A 118 6.45 7.06 1.07
CA PRO A 118 7.83 6.80 1.49
C PRO A 118 8.65 8.09 1.59
N GLU A 119 8.41 9.05 0.67
CA GLU A 119 9.14 10.32 0.65
C GLU A 119 8.87 11.17 1.90
N LYS A 120 7.79 10.88 2.63
CA LYS A 120 7.44 11.56 3.89
C LYS A 120 7.69 10.70 5.12
N SER A 121 8.27 9.52 4.95
CA SER A 121 8.40 8.52 6.01
C SER A 121 9.82 8.40 6.56
N HIS A 122 10.65 9.43 6.38
CA HIS A 122 12.00 9.53 6.93
C HIS A 122 12.82 8.26 6.67
N ARG A 123 13.46 7.70 7.72
CA ARG A 123 14.35 6.55 7.54
C ARG A 123 13.66 5.31 6.99
N PHE A 124 12.40 5.08 7.36
CA PHE A 124 11.65 3.91 6.86
C PHE A 124 11.38 4.04 5.36
N GLY A 125 11.04 5.24 4.91
CA GLY A 125 10.85 5.51 3.50
C GLY A 125 12.15 5.38 2.72
N LEU A 126 13.25 5.89 3.26
CA LEU A 126 14.56 5.77 2.64
C LEU A 126 14.97 4.30 2.51
N GLN A 127 14.77 3.51 3.57
CA GLN A 127 15.09 2.08 3.55
C GLN A 127 14.30 1.36 2.46
N LEU A 128 13.00 1.66 2.34
CA LEU A 128 12.13 1.03 1.35
C LEU A 128 12.55 1.41 -0.07
N LEU A 129 12.77 2.70 -0.33
CA LEU A 129 13.17 3.16 -1.66
C LEU A 129 14.55 2.64 -2.05
N THR A 130 15.47 2.52 -1.09
CA THR A 130 16.79 1.93 -1.32
C THR A 130 16.64 0.47 -1.73
N SER A 131 15.79 -0.30 -1.04
CA SER A 131 15.56 -1.69 -1.40
C SER A 131 14.95 -1.82 -2.80
N PHE A 132 14.03 -0.92 -3.15
CA PHE A 132 13.44 -0.93 -4.49
C PHE A 132 14.48 -0.67 -5.57
N SER A 133 15.38 0.30 -5.34
CA SER A 133 16.41 0.66 -6.31
C SER A 133 17.42 -0.46 -6.55
N ARG A 134 17.59 -1.36 -5.59
CA ARG A 134 18.51 -2.50 -5.70
C ARG A 134 17.89 -3.71 -6.39
N GLY A 135 16.57 -3.75 -6.42
CA GLY A 135 15.82 -4.82 -7.05
C GLY A 135 15.60 -4.57 -8.52
#